data_0b8d85d5d0183cbe2c541dd2ccf184c3
#
_entry.id   0b8d85d5d0183cbe2c541dd2ccf184c3
#
_cell.length_a   1.000
_cell.length_b   1.000
_cell.length_c   1.000
_cell.angle_alpha   90.00
_cell.angle_beta   90.00
_cell.angle_gamma   90.00
#
_symmetry.space_group_name_H-M   'P 1'
#
loop_
_entity.id
_entity.type
_entity.pdbx_description
1 polymer ?
#
loop_
_entity_poly.entity_id
_entity_poly.type
_entity_poly.pdbx_seq_one_letter_code
_entity_poly.pdbx_strand_id
1 'polypeptide(L)'
;MQTDIKPAKILRSPFFIAMWLTLFLVEIIKGALLVAVLPVYMDNILGLSAGVIGVAFALQYLGDNLFRAPSGWAAERIGFRATMVTALICTLIAVIMILFLKSAVGLSMACLILGIGTSPLWPCAMTGVTAMSGPQNKNGTAMGALEMAALGGTGLGPVGMNWLLERTDHDYRTIFLILMGCAILVILVAMILPGRVVVERGQAAEAGDAGEGLMSANQKYPAKPNLLTPFIRLQQSVKRTLHRVRSTLNVNPLVYPALFMQSFVIGLLSPVITLYTRTDLNISPNLYSLLLIAGGGITVIALLPVGKMVDKFGTKPFLNIGFLMAAASLFVFATVTAIPVVFGIVMLVGVSYAMILPAWNAFVATLIPEGERGAIWGFFLTLQGSGMVFGPIVSGLLWDHISHPAPFIASALVMAGLFVVHFVLARKPYRTAPAG
;
A
#
# COMPACT_ATOMS: atom_id res chain seq x y z
N MET A 1 -18.84 17.69 -29.65
CA MET A 1 -17.50 18.29 -29.53
C MET A 1 -16.93 17.88 -28.19
N GLN A 2 -16.32 16.68 -28.10
CA GLN A 2 -15.76 16.12 -26.87
C GLN A 2 -14.46 16.87 -26.59
N THR A 3 -14.43 17.65 -25.53
CA THR A 3 -13.21 18.30 -25.06
C THR A 3 -12.33 17.24 -24.42
N ASP A 4 -11.35 16.74 -25.17
CA ASP A 4 -10.22 15.98 -24.63
C ASP A 4 -9.52 16.85 -23.57
N ILE A 5 -9.79 16.55 -22.31
CA ILE A 5 -9.08 17.22 -21.21
C ILE A 5 -7.65 16.70 -21.24
N LYS A 6 -6.72 17.50 -21.76
CA LYS A 6 -5.29 17.16 -21.82
C LYS A 6 -4.79 16.77 -20.42
N PRO A 7 -3.95 15.73 -20.26
CA PRO A 7 -3.42 15.28 -18.96
C PRO A 7 -2.85 16.41 -18.09
N ALA A 8 -2.22 17.40 -18.70
CA ALA A 8 -1.70 18.59 -18.02
C ALA A 8 -2.78 19.43 -17.30
N LYS A 9 -4.05 19.34 -17.71
CA LYS A 9 -5.15 20.10 -17.09
C LYS A 9 -5.65 19.39 -15.82
N ILE A 10 -5.55 18.06 -15.75
CA ILE A 10 -5.88 17.26 -14.55
C ILE A 10 -4.88 17.54 -13.43
N LEU A 11 -3.57 17.52 -13.74
CA LEU A 11 -2.51 17.80 -12.77
C LEU A 11 -2.59 19.19 -12.14
N ARG A 12 -3.18 20.16 -12.84
CA ARG A 12 -3.36 21.54 -12.37
C ARG A 12 -4.70 21.78 -11.68
N SER A 13 -5.56 20.76 -11.57
CA SER A 13 -6.84 20.93 -10.89
C SER A 13 -6.64 21.10 -9.38
N PRO A 14 -7.40 21.99 -8.72
CA PRO A 14 -7.32 22.17 -7.27
C PRO A 14 -7.57 20.87 -6.51
N PHE A 15 -8.46 20.01 -7.02
CA PHE A 15 -8.71 18.70 -6.45
C PHE A 15 -7.47 17.82 -6.48
N PHE A 16 -6.80 17.73 -7.64
CA PHE A 16 -5.61 16.88 -7.79
C PHE A 16 -4.49 17.35 -6.89
N ILE A 17 -4.24 18.66 -6.83
CA ILE A 17 -3.18 19.25 -6.00
C ILE A 17 -3.46 18.98 -4.50
N ALA A 18 -4.70 19.21 -4.04
CA ALA A 18 -5.07 18.97 -2.65
C ALA A 18 -4.97 17.47 -2.30
N MET A 19 -5.40 16.57 -3.21
CA MET A 19 -5.30 15.12 -3.01
C MET A 19 -3.85 14.64 -3.02
N TRP A 20 -3.03 15.14 -3.94
CA TRP A 20 -1.60 14.85 -4.02
C TRP A 20 -0.88 15.26 -2.73
N LEU A 21 -1.15 16.48 -2.26
CA LEU A 21 -0.55 17.02 -1.04
C LEU A 21 -1.02 16.25 0.20
N THR A 22 -2.31 15.92 0.27
CA THR A 22 -2.86 15.10 1.37
C THR A 22 -2.20 13.73 1.40
N LEU A 23 -2.11 13.04 0.26
CA LEU A 23 -1.45 11.74 0.13
C LEU A 23 0.03 11.83 0.54
N PHE A 24 0.76 12.80 0.02
CA PHE A 24 2.16 13.02 0.32
C PHE A 24 2.42 13.22 1.83
N LEU A 25 1.65 14.10 2.47
CA LEU A 25 1.80 14.40 3.90
C LEU A 25 1.40 13.23 4.80
N VAL A 26 0.34 12.48 4.45
CA VAL A 26 -0.02 11.28 5.22
C VAL A 26 1.03 10.20 5.09
N GLU A 27 1.59 10.00 3.90
CA GLU A 27 2.67 9.03 3.70
C GLU A 27 3.97 9.46 4.41
N ILE A 28 4.23 10.77 4.59
CA ILE A 28 5.28 11.25 5.48
C ILE A 28 5.03 10.79 6.93
N ILE A 29 3.81 10.94 7.45
CA ILE A 29 3.47 10.52 8.82
C ILE A 29 3.60 9.00 8.95
N LYS A 30 3.06 8.23 8.00
CA LYS A 30 3.17 6.77 7.99
C LYS A 30 4.61 6.30 7.92
N GLY A 31 5.38 6.82 6.97
CA GLY A 31 6.78 6.46 6.80
C GLY A 31 7.59 6.81 8.04
N ALA A 32 7.42 8.01 8.60
CA ALA A 32 8.05 8.43 9.83
C ALA A 32 7.75 7.49 11.01
N LEU A 33 6.47 7.19 11.23
CA LEU A 33 6.04 6.33 12.32
C LEU A 33 6.49 4.87 12.12
N LEU A 34 6.12 4.26 11.00
CA LEU A 34 6.27 2.82 10.81
C LEU A 34 7.70 2.42 10.40
N VAL A 35 8.44 3.28 9.71
CA VAL A 35 9.80 2.93 9.22
C VAL A 35 10.90 3.46 10.13
N ALA A 36 10.74 4.61 10.80
CA ALA A 36 11.84 5.20 11.55
C ALA A 36 11.65 5.15 13.07
N VAL A 37 10.49 5.60 13.54
CA VAL A 37 10.32 5.98 14.96
C VAL A 37 9.75 4.84 15.79
N LEU A 38 8.62 4.27 15.37
CA LEU A 38 7.82 3.38 16.22
C LEU A 38 8.52 2.06 16.56
N PRO A 39 9.20 1.36 15.61
CA PRO A 39 9.89 0.11 15.96
C PRO A 39 10.95 0.32 17.03
N VAL A 40 11.79 1.34 16.87
CA VAL A 40 12.88 1.65 17.79
C VAL A 40 12.35 2.18 19.12
N TYR A 41 11.31 3.00 19.12
CA TYR A 41 10.65 3.48 20.34
C TYR A 41 10.04 2.33 21.17
N MET A 42 9.34 1.40 20.50
CA MET A 42 8.74 0.25 21.16
C MET A 42 9.76 -0.72 21.74
N ASP A 43 10.87 -0.98 21.03
CA ASP A 43 11.94 -1.86 21.46
C ASP A 43 12.84 -1.17 22.52
N ASN A 44 13.58 -0.11 22.15
CA ASN A 44 14.63 0.46 22.96
C ASN A 44 14.12 1.28 24.16
N ILE A 45 12.95 1.93 24.02
CA ILE A 45 12.44 2.81 25.10
C ILE A 45 11.43 2.09 25.97
N LEU A 46 10.54 1.29 25.36
CA LEU A 46 9.49 0.60 26.11
C LEU A 46 9.83 -0.85 26.42
N GLY A 47 10.90 -1.42 25.87
CA GLY A 47 11.32 -2.80 26.10
C GLY A 47 10.32 -3.84 25.58
N LEU A 48 9.54 -3.51 24.55
CA LEU A 48 8.56 -4.41 23.98
C LEU A 48 9.23 -5.36 22.97
N SER A 49 8.85 -6.64 22.99
CA SER A 49 9.40 -7.64 22.06
C SER A 49 9.03 -7.35 20.60
N ALA A 50 9.84 -7.87 19.68
CA ALA A 50 9.57 -7.75 18.24
C ALA A 50 8.25 -8.43 17.84
N GLY A 51 7.81 -9.46 18.57
CA GLY A 51 6.49 -10.07 18.40
C GLY A 51 5.35 -9.08 18.65
N VAL A 52 5.44 -8.25 19.70
CA VAL A 52 4.46 -7.20 19.99
C VAL A 52 4.49 -6.12 18.89
N ILE A 53 5.68 -5.72 18.45
CA ILE A 53 5.84 -4.77 17.35
C ILE A 53 5.22 -5.33 16.08
N GLY A 54 5.47 -6.59 15.77
CA GLY A 54 4.87 -7.30 14.63
C GLY A 54 3.35 -7.33 14.67
N VAL A 55 2.74 -7.58 15.84
CA VAL A 55 1.28 -7.52 16.04
C VAL A 55 0.74 -6.10 15.82
N ALA A 56 1.42 -5.07 16.35
CA ALA A 56 1.01 -3.68 16.15
C ALA A 56 0.99 -3.30 14.66
N PHE A 57 2.02 -3.67 13.90
CA PHE A 57 2.09 -3.44 12.47
C PHE A 57 1.05 -4.25 11.68
N ALA A 58 0.82 -5.50 12.07
CA ALA A 58 -0.23 -6.33 11.48
C ALA A 58 -1.62 -5.70 11.67
N LEU A 59 -1.91 -5.12 12.83
CA LEU A 59 -3.16 -4.42 13.11
C LEU A 59 -3.28 -3.13 12.28
N GLN A 60 -2.17 -2.42 12.03
CA GLN A 60 -2.16 -1.26 11.13
C GLN A 60 -2.55 -1.69 9.70
N TYR A 61 -1.91 -2.74 9.15
CA TYR A 61 -2.25 -3.25 7.83
C TYR A 61 -3.67 -3.84 7.77
N LEU A 62 -4.13 -4.47 8.86
CA LEU A 62 -5.50 -4.98 8.96
C LEU A 62 -6.51 -3.83 8.89
N GLY A 63 -6.29 -2.75 9.66
CA GLY A 63 -7.13 -1.55 9.63
C GLY A 63 -7.20 -0.92 8.24
N ASP A 64 -6.04 -0.74 7.60
CA ASP A 64 -5.96 -0.19 6.24
C ASP A 64 -6.71 -1.07 5.22
N ASN A 65 -6.47 -2.37 5.20
CA ASN A 65 -7.08 -3.27 4.22
C ASN A 65 -8.58 -3.49 4.46
N LEU A 66 -9.01 -3.67 5.72
CA LEU A 66 -10.41 -3.95 6.07
C LEU A 66 -11.32 -2.75 5.76
N PHE A 67 -10.83 -1.54 5.99
CA PHE A 67 -11.61 -0.32 5.80
C PHE A 67 -11.45 0.32 4.42
N ARG A 68 -10.58 -0.20 3.55
CA ARG A 68 -10.35 0.32 2.20
C ARG A 68 -11.62 0.33 1.35
N ALA A 69 -12.36 -0.77 1.30
CA ALA A 69 -13.61 -0.86 0.54
C ALA A 69 -14.76 -0.04 1.17
N PRO A 70 -15.01 -0.09 2.49
CA PRO A 70 -15.98 0.82 3.14
C PRO A 70 -15.68 2.30 2.93
N SER A 71 -14.40 2.69 2.94
CA SER A 71 -13.98 4.08 2.72
C SER A 71 -14.24 4.56 1.30
N GLY A 72 -14.01 3.70 0.29
CA GLY A 72 -14.37 4.01 -1.09
C GLY A 72 -15.87 4.25 -1.26
N TRP A 73 -16.70 3.37 -0.66
CA TRP A 73 -18.15 3.54 -0.65
C TRP A 73 -18.61 4.80 0.10
N ALA A 74 -17.96 5.13 1.21
CA ALA A 74 -18.23 6.37 1.95
C ALA A 74 -17.92 7.60 1.10
N ALA A 75 -16.79 7.61 0.38
CA ALA A 75 -16.40 8.70 -0.50
C ALA A 75 -17.45 8.99 -1.59
N GLU A 76 -18.10 7.95 -2.13
CA GLU A 76 -19.17 8.09 -3.12
C GLU A 76 -20.46 8.66 -2.51
N ARG A 77 -20.78 8.32 -1.26
CA ARG A 77 -22.05 8.71 -0.60
C ARG A 77 -21.98 10.03 0.14
N ILE A 78 -21.00 10.18 1.03
CA ILE A 78 -20.85 11.37 1.88
C ILE A 78 -19.86 12.39 1.31
N GLY A 79 -19.14 12.00 0.24
CA GLY A 79 -18.19 12.84 -0.48
C GLY A 79 -16.75 12.72 0.01
N PHE A 80 -15.82 13.15 -0.85
CA PHE A 80 -14.37 13.03 -0.63
C PHE A 80 -13.90 13.77 0.62
N ARG A 81 -14.33 15.05 0.79
CA ARG A 81 -13.95 15.87 1.95
C ARG A 81 -14.33 15.22 3.27
N ALA A 82 -15.59 14.84 3.42
CA ALA A 82 -16.10 14.27 4.68
C ALA A 82 -15.39 12.96 5.02
N THR A 83 -15.23 12.07 4.04
CA THR A 83 -14.54 10.79 4.22
C THR A 83 -13.08 10.99 4.61
N MET A 84 -12.36 11.87 3.92
CA MET A 84 -10.95 12.12 4.20
C MET A 84 -10.74 12.79 5.55
N VAL A 85 -11.52 13.83 5.87
CA VAL A 85 -11.39 14.54 7.17
C VAL A 85 -11.69 13.60 8.32
N THR A 86 -12.76 12.78 8.23
CA THR A 86 -13.10 11.80 9.29
C THR A 86 -11.97 10.79 9.50
N ALA A 87 -11.40 10.26 8.42
CA ALA A 87 -10.30 9.32 8.49
C ALA A 87 -9.02 9.97 9.03
N LEU A 88 -8.70 11.19 8.62
CA LEU A 88 -7.53 11.90 9.13
C LEU A 88 -7.66 12.30 10.61
N ILE A 89 -8.87 12.50 11.11
CA ILE A 89 -9.12 12.62 12.55
C ILE A 89 -8.75 11.31 13.26
N CYS A 90 -9.06 10.14 12.70
CA CYS A 90 -8.59 8.86 13.25
C CYS A 90 -7.05 8.78 13.24
N THR A 91 -6.39 9.25 12.17
CA THR A 91 -4.93 9.33 12.13
C THR A 91 -4.37 10.23 13.23
N LEU A 92 -4.97 11.39 13.46
CA LEU A 92 -4.58 12.29 14.56
C LEU A 92 -4.78 11.62 15.93
N ILE A 93 -5.91 10.96 16.15
CA ILE A 93 -6.18 10.20 17.39
C ILE A 93 -5.11 9.11 17.58
N ALA A 94 -4.72 8.39 16.53
CA ALA A 94 -3.68 7.38 16.61
C ALA A 94 -2.34 7.98 17.05
N VAL A 95 -1.93 9.12 16.48
CA VAL A 95 -0.69 9.82 16.87
C VAL A 95 -0.75 10.29 18.33
N ILE A 96 -1.90 10.83 18.78
CA ILE A 96 -2.12 11.21 20.16
C ILE A 96 -2.03 9.99 21.09
N MET A 97 -2.63 8.86 20.71
CA MET A 97 -2.53 7.62 21.48
C MET A 97 -1.08 7.14 21.61
N ILE A 98 -0.29 7.20 20.54
CA ILE A 98 1.14 6.82 20.56
C ILE A 98 1.93 7.72 21.51
N LEU A 99 1.63 9.02 21.55
CA LEU A 99 2.27 9.98 22.46
C LEU A 99 2.01 9.67 23.93
N PHE A 100 0.79 9.27 24.30
CA PHE A 100 0.37 9.12 25.70
C PHE A 100 0.36 7.68 26.20
N LEU A 101 0.12 6.69 25.34
CA LEU A 101 0.03 5.29 25.72
C LEU A 101 1.41 4.61 25.58
N LYS A 102 1.83 3.92 26.65
CA LYS A 102 3.09 3.18 26.71
C LYS A 102 2.89 1.66 26.75
N SER A 103 1.64 1.20 26.81
CA SER A 103 1.32 -0.22 26.89
C SER A 103 1.30 -0.88 25.49
N ALA A 104 1.70 -2.15 25.42
CA ALA A 104 1.65 -2.94 24.20
C ALA A 104 0.26 -2.92 23.53
N VAL A 105 -0.79 -3.11 24.33
CA VAL A 105 -2.18 -3.09 23.84
C VAL A 105 -2.56 -1.70 23.32
N GLY A 106 -2.21 -0.63 24.06
CA GLY A 106 -2.51 0.73 23.67
C GLY A 106 -1.87 1.12 22.34
N LEU A 107 -0.59 0.78 22.15
CA LEU A 107 0.14 1.04 20.91
C LEU A 107 -0.38 0.19 19.74
N SER A 108 -0.73 -1.06 19.99
CA SER A 108 -1.35 -1.93 18.98
C SER A 108 -2.72 -1.39 18.53
N MET A 109 -3.52 -0.89 19.45
CA MET A 109 -4.80 -0.22 19.13
C MET A 109 -4.58 1.09 18.38
N ALA A 110 -3.57 1.88 18.74
CA ALA A 110 -3.20 3.08 18.01
C ALA A 110 -2.81 2.77 16.57
N CYS A 111 -2.03 1.69 16.33
CA CYS A 111 -1.69 1.22 14.99
C CYS A 111 -2.93 0.79 14.19
N LEU A 112 -3.88 0.09 14.81
CA LEU A 112 -5.15 -0.27 14.15
C LEU A 112 -5.92 1.00 13.72
N ILE A 113 -6.03 1.98 14.61
CA ILE A 113 -6.71 3.25 14.32
C ILE A 113 -5.96 4.04 13.24
N LEU A 114 -4.62 4.01 13.24
CA LEU A 114 -3.81 4.59 12.17
C LEU A 114 -4.14 3.94 10.81
N GLY A 115 -4.25 2.62 10.76
CA GLY A 115 -4.64 1.89 9.56
C GLY A 115 -6.04 2.30 9.06
N ILE A 116 -7.02 2.40 9.96
CA ILE A 116 -8.36 2.90 9.62
C ILE A 116 -8.29 4.32 9.05
N GLY A 117 -7.50 5.19 9.69
CA GLY A 117 -7.34 6.58 9.28
C GLY A 117 -6.65 6.77 7.92
N THR A 118 -5.81 5.83 7.52
CA THR A 118 -5.11 5.90 6.21
C THR A 118 -5.82 5.15 5.10
N SER A 119 -6.82 4.31 5.42
CA SER A 119 -7.53 3.44 4.47
C SER A 119 -8.22 4.14 3.30
N PRO A 120 -8.77 5.37 3.38
CA PRO A 120 -9.45 6.01 2.24
C PRO A 120 -8.52 6.71 1.26
N LEU A 121 -7.24 6.86 1.57
CA LEU A 121 -6.29 7.61 0.72
C LEU A 121 -6.30 7.12 -0.73
N TRP A 122 -6.00 5.84 -0.94
CA TRP A 122 -5.93 5.25 -2.27
C TRP A 122 -7.28 5.16 -2.98
N PRO A 123 -8.38 4.65 -2.35
CA PRO A 123 -9.69 4.67 -2.98
C PRO A 123 -10.14 6.07 -3.42
N CYS A 124 -9.97 7.08 -2.57
CA CYS A 124 -10.34 8.46 -2.90
C CYS A 124 -9.47 9.04 -4.02
N ALA A 125 -8.16 8.80 -3.98
CA ALA A 125 -7.23 9.27 -5.01
C ALA A 125 -7.54 8.65 -6.37
N MET A 126 -7.71 7.34 -6.43
CA MET A 126 -8.02 6.61 -7.66
C MET A 126 -9.39 7.00 -8.23
N THR A 127 -10.42 7.02 -7.38
CA THR A 127 -11.78 7.38 -7.81
C THR A 127 -11.83 8.83 -8.29
N GLY A 128 -11.19 9.75 -7.57
CA GLY A 128 -11.19 11.17 -7.95
C GLY A 128 -10.47 11.42 -9.27
N VAL A 129 -9.32 10.79 -9.51
CA VAL A 129 -8.57 10.92 -10.77
C VAL A 129 -9.34 10.29 -11.94
N THR A 130 -9.90 9.11 -11.77
CA THR A 130 -10.70 8.46 -12.83
C THR A 130 -11.96 9.23 -13.15
N ALA A 131 -12.61 9.85 -12.16
CA ALA A 131 -13.78 10.71 -12.37
C ALA A 131 -13.47 11.96 -13.21
N MET A 132 -12.27 12.55 -13.04
CA MET A 132 -11.85 13.73 -13.80
C MET A 132 -11.37 13.42 -15.23
N SER A 133 -10.91 12.20 -15.47
CA SER A 133 -10.26 11.82 -16.72
C SER A 133 -11.23 11.34 -17.80
N GLY A 134 -12.42 10.90 -17.43
CA GLY A 134 -13.40 10.27 -18.33
C GLY A 134 -12.97 8.87 -18.85
N PRO A 135 -13.88 8.14 -19.53
CA PRO A 135 -13.69 6.73 -19.87
C PRO A 135 -12.60 6.44 -20.93
N GLN A 136 -12.20 7.44 -21.71
CA GLN A 136 -11.24 7.27 -22.81
C GLN A 136 -9.84 7.84 -22.52
N ASN A 137 -9.62 8.51 -21.39
CA ASN A 137 -8.33 9.15 -21.11
C ASN A 137 -7.33 8.22 -20.43
N LYS A 138 -6.08 8.29 -20.89
CA LYS A 138 -4.93 7.61 -20.31
C LYS A 138 -4.59 8.25 -18.95
N ASN A 139 -5.01 7.62 -17.85
CA ASN A 139 -4.79 8.10 -16.48
C ASN A 139 -3.36 7.86 -15.97
N GLY A 140 -2.49 7.23 -16.75
CA GLY A 140 -1.16 6.81 -16.32
C GLY A 140 -0.31 7.94 -15.73
N THR A 141 -0.33 9.14 -16.34
CA THR A 141 0.45 10.29 -15.83
C THR A 141 -0.05 10.78 -14.47
N ALA A 142 -1.37 10.85 -14.28
CA ALA A 142 -1.95 11.29 -13.01
C ALA A 142 -1.75 10.24 -11.91
N MET A 143 -1.91 8.95 -12.24
CA MET A 143 -1.62 7.85 -11.31
C MET A 143 -0.13 7.79 -10.96
N GLY A 144 0.77 7.96 -11.93
CA GLY A 144 2.20 8.05 -11.67
C GLY A 144 2.58 9.21 -10.76
N ALA A 145 1.92 10.37 -10.89
CA ALA A 145 2.15 11.49 -9.99
C ALA A 145 1.65 11.21 -8.56
N LEU A 146 0.55 10.47 -8.38
CA LEU A 146 0.09 10.02 -7.06
C LEU A 146 1.07 9.00 -6.44
N GLU A 147 1.58 8.06 -7.24
CA GLU A 147 2.62 7.12 -6.78
C GLU A 147 3.90 7.85 -6.35
N MET A 148 4.31 8.90 -7.07
CA MET A 148 5.43 9.74 -6.67
C MET A 148 5.17 10.46 -5.33
N ALA A 149 3.94 10.91 -5.08
CA ALA A 149 3.56 11.48 -3.79
C ALA A 149 3.70 10.45 -2.67
N ALA A 150 3.17 9.25 -2.88
CA ALA A 150 3.21 8.18 -1.89
C ALA A 150 4.65 7.73 -1.60
N LEU A 151 5.43 7.37 -2.61
CA LEU A 151 6.82 6.95 -2.45
C LEU A 151 7.71 8.06 -1.87
N GLY A 152 7.51 9.30 -2.35
CA GLY A 152 8.23 10.47 -1.84
C GLY A 152 7.92 10.73 -0.37
N GLY A 153 6.65 10.68 0.02
CA GLY A 153 6.24 10.84 1.41
C GLY A 153 6.79 9.74 2.32
N THR A 154 6.59 8.48 1.93
CA THR A 154 7.10 7.31 2.69
C THR A 154 8.63 7.32 2.83
N GLY A 155 9.36 7.83 1.83
CA GLY A 155 10.83 7.94 1.89
C GLY A 155 11.32 9.14 2.69
N LEU A 156 10.72 10.32 2.50
CA LEU A 156 11.14 11.56 3.17
C LEU A 156 10.76 11.61 4.65
N GLY A 157 9.65 10.95 5.04
CA GLY A 157 9.21 10.90 6.43
C GLY A 157 10.28 10.35 7.38
N PRO A 158 10.79 9.14 7.15
CA PRO A 158 11.86 8.55 7.96
C PRO A 158 13.14 9.39 7.97
N VAL A 159 13.54 9.91 6.81
CA VAL A 159 14.75 10.72 6.67
C VAL A 159 14.65 11.99 7.53
N GLY A 160 13.54 12.72 7.44
CA GLY A 160 13.31 13.93 8.20
C GLY A 160 13.24 13.66 9.70
N MET A 161 12.56 12.59 10.12
CA MET A 161 12.40 12.26 11.54
C MET A 161 13.70 11.71 12.17
N ASN A 162 14.51 10.94 11.44
CA ASN A 162 15.80 10.49 11.91
C ASN A 162 16.77 11.67 12.11
N TRP A 163 16.80 12.61 11.16
CA TRP A 163 17.60 13.83 11.28
C TRP A 163 17.17 14.67 12.49
N LEU A 164 15.87 14.77 12.71
CA LEU A 164 15.33 15.51 13.85
C LEU A 164 15.62 14.79 15.18
N LEU A 165 15.52 13.46 15.21
CA LEU A 165 15.79 12.64 16.38
C LEU A 165 17.23 12.79 16.87
N GLU A 166 18.21 12.86 15.96
CA GLU A 166 19.60 13.15 16.33
C GLU A 166 19.78 14.58 16.85
N ARG A 167 19.07 15.57 16.29
CA ARG A 167 19.16 16.96 16.73
C ARG A 167 18.47 17.24 18.06
N THR A 168 17.50 16.44 18.44
CA THR A 168 16.74 16.56 19.69
C THR A 168 17.27 15.61 20.77
N ASP A 169 18.46 15.08 20.60
CA ASP A 169 19.10 14.16 21.54
C ASP A 169 18.19 12.96 21.89
N HIS A 170 17.54 12.40 20.87
CA HIS A 170 16.63 11.26 20.96
C HIS A 170 15.34 11.54 21.76
N ASP A 171 14.86 12.78 21.78
CA ASP A 171 13.57 13.12 22.39
C ASP A 171 12.38 12.71 21.51
N TYR A 172 11.88 11.50 21.72
CA TYR A 172 10.69 10.96 21.04
C TYR A 172 9.43 11.78 21.27
N ARG A 173 9.32 12.47 22.42
CA ARG A 173 8.14 13.31 22.72
C ARG A 173 8.04 14.46 21.72
N THR A 174 9.13 15.15 21.46
CA THR A 174 9.19 16.22 20.45
C THR A 174 8.85 15.69 19.06
N ILE A 175 9.35 14.50 18.69
CA ILE A 175 9.01 13.84 17.41
C ILE A 175 7.51 13.60 17.28
N PHE A 176 6.86 13.02 18.29
CA PHE A 176 5.40 12.79 18.26
C PHE A 176 4.58 14.08 18.23
N LEU A 177 5.02 15.14 18.91
CA LEU A 177 4.39 16.46 18.85
C LEU A 177 4.46 17.07 17.44
N ILE A 178 5.59 16.91 16.75
CA ILE A 178 5.75 17.38 15.37
C ILE A 178 4.85 16.56 14.44
N LEU A 179 4.80 15.24 14.59
CA LEU A 179 3.91 14.38 13.81
C LEU A 179 2.43 14.71 14.06
N MET A 180 2.08 15.07 15.29
CA MET A 180 0.74 15.58 15.61
C MET A 180 0.45 16.91 14.89
N GLY A 181 1.40 17.82 14.87
CA GLY A 181 1.30 19.07 14.09
C GLY A 181 1.14 18.80 12.58
N CYS A 182 1.90 17.85 12.03
CA CYS A 182 1.73 17.39 10.64
C CYS A 182 0.34 16.81 10.40
N ALA A 183 -0.20 15.99 11.33
CA ALA A 183 -1.53 15.42 11.20
C ALA A 183 -2.63 16.50 11.19
N ILE A 184 -2.50 17.54 12.04
CA ILE A 184 -3.40 18.69 12.02
C ILE A 184 -3.30 19.44 10.67
N LEU A 185 -2.09 19.68 10.18
CA LEU A 185 -1.88 20.33 8.89
C LEU A 185 -2.54 19.54 7.74
N VAL A 186 -2.43 18.22 7.74
CA VAL A 186 -3.08 17.38 6.73
C VAL A 186 -4.60 17.48 6.78
N ILE A 187 -5.19 17.54 7.98
CA ILE A 187 -6.63 17.76 8.13
C ILE A 187 -7.05 19.10 7.51
N LEU A 188 -6.29 20.17 7.77
CA LEU A 188 -6.55 21.48 7.19
C LEU A 188 -6.46 21.46 5.66
N VAL A 189 -5.46 20.78 5.11
CA VAL A 189 -5.34 20.57 3.65
C VAL A 189 -6.52 19.76 3.10
N ALA A 190 -6.93 18.70 3.78
CA ALA A 190 -8.07 17.88 3.35
C ALA A 190 -9.41 18.63 3.39
N MET A 191 -9.54 19.67 4.22
CA MET A 191 -10.72 20.55 4.24
C MET A 191 -10.87 21.36 2.94
N ILE A 192 -9.80 21.55 2.16
CA ILE A 192 -9.83 22.22 0.86
C ILE A 192 -10.39 21.29 -0.23
N LEU A 193 -10.42 19.98 0.00
CA LEU A 193 -10.97 19.02 -0.95
C LEU A 193 -12.45 19.36 -1.26
N PRO A 194 -12.91 19.24 -2.52
CA PRO A 194 -14.31 19.41 -2.85
C PRO A 194 -15.16 18.33 -2.18
N GLY A 195 -16.35 18.68 -1.75
CA GLY A 195 -17.28 17.74 -1.13
C GLY A 195 -17.68 16.60 -2.08
N ARG A 196 -17.91 16.94 -3.35
CA ARG A 196 -18.22 15.98 -4.43
C ARG A 196 -17.47 16.38 -5.68
N VAL A 197 -16.88 15.42 -6.36
CA VAL A 197 -16.44 15.62 -7.76
C VAL A 197 -17.68 15.35 -8.59
N VAL A 198 -18.25 16.41 -9.17
CA VAL A 198 -19.34 16.28 -10.13
C VAL A 198 -18.73 15.66 -11.38
N VAL A 199 -18.98 14.37 -11.59
CA VAL A 199 -18.79 13.76 -12.89
C VAL A 199 -19.84 14.37 -13.79
N GLU A 200 -19.47 15.27 -14.71
CA GLU A 200 -20.29 15.52 -15.87
C GLU A 200 -20.39 14.18 -16.62
N ARG A 201 -21.38 13.37 -16.26
CA ARG A 201 -21.84 12.28 -17.10
C ARG A 201 -22.36 12.98 -18.35
N GLY A 202 -21.48 13.08 -19.34
CA GLY A 202 -21.86 13.59 -20.64
C GLY A 202 -23.11 12.84 -21.11
N GLN A 203 -24.02 13.57 -21.67
CA GLN A 203 -25.31 13.20 -22.27
C GLN A 203 -25.29 12.05 -23.30
N ALA A 204 -24.26 11.20 -23.27
CA ALA A 204 -24.12 10.04 -24.14
C ALA A 204 -24.95 8.81 -23.67
N ALA A 205 -25.58 8.88 -22.49
CA ALA A 205 -26.48 7.82 -22.02
C ALA A 205 -27.95 8.02 -22.43
N GLU A 206 -28.31 9.19 -22.97
CA GLU A 206 -29.69 9.49 -23.39
C GLU A 206 -29.99 9.18 -24.86
N ALA A 207 -29.01 8.79 -25.67
CA ALA A 207 -29.20 8.50 -27.10
C ALA A 207 -29.21 7.00 -27.46
N GLY A 208 -29.10 6.08 -26.51
CA GLY A 208 -28.90 4.64 -26.76
C GLY A 208 -29.91 3.69 -26.16
N ASP A 209 -30.93 4.13 -25.42
CA ASP A 209 -31.89 3.20 -24.85
C ASP A 209 -33.36 3.71 -24.93
N ALA A 210 -33.85 3.84 -26.17
CA ALA A 210 -35.26 3.89 -26.44
C ALA A 210 -35.75 2.46 -26.77
N GLY A 211 -35.61 1.53 -25.86
CA GLY A 211 -36.08 0.18 -26.03
C GLY A 211 -35.80 -0.66 -24.79
N GLU A 212 -36.88 -0.93 -24.07
CA GLU A 212 -37.09 -1.96 -23.05
C GLU A 212 -36.86 -1.56 -21.59
N GLY A 213 -37.94 -1.48 -20.88
CA GLY A 213 -38.03 -1.74 -19.44
C GLY A 213 -38.45 -0.60 -18.56
N LEU A 214 -39.67 -0.15 -18.68
CA LEU A 214 -40.44 0.45 -17.58
C LEU A 214 -40.31 -0.40 -16.31
N MET A 215 -39.28 -0.18 -15.52
CA MET A 215 -39.27 -0.59 -14.11
C MET A 215 -39.53 0.64 -13.24
N SER A 216 -40.83 0.69 -12.90
CA SER A 216 -41.49 1.36 -11.79
C SER A 216 -40.58 2.17 -10.85
N ALA A 217 -40.74 3.49 -10.95
CA ALA A 217 -40.30 4.50 -10.00
C ALA A 217 -41.01 4.43 -8.64
N ASN A 218 -41.28 3.25 -8.11
CA ASN A 218 -42.01 3.06 -6.86
C ASN A 218 -41.40 1.98 -5.96
N GLN A 219 -40.06 1.95 -5.83
CA GLN A 219 -39.43 1.21 -4.75
C GLN A 219 -39.36 2.11 -3.52
N LYS A 220 -40.38 2.04 -2.67
CA LYS A 220 -40.42 2.48 -1.29
C LYS A 220 -39.12 2.04 -0.62
N TYR A 221 -38.34 2.99 -0.08
CA TYR A 221 -37.20 2.72 0.80
C TYR A 221 -37.68 1.77 1.91
N PRO A 222 -37.08 0.58 2.06
CA PRO A 222 -37.46 -0.29 3.17
C PRO A 222 -36.96 0.32 4.47
N ALA A 223 -37.78 0.10 5.50
CA ALA A 223 -37.61 0.52 6.89
C ALA A 223 -36.19 0.32 7.44
N LYS A 224 -35.86 1.10 8.47
CA LYS A 224 -34.61 1.16 9.28
C LYS A 224 -33.70 -0.06 9.13
N PRO A 225 -32.44 0.12 8.69
CA PRO A 225 -31.52 -1.00 8.56
C PRO A 225 -31.19 -1.57 9.94
N ASN A 226 -31.56 -2.83 10.18
CA ASN A 226 -31.02 -3.57 11.31
C ASN A 226 -29.50 -3.60 11.20
N LEU A 227 -28.80 -3.37 12.32
CA LEU A 227 -27.32 -3.34 12.41
C LEU A 227 -26.63 -4.59 11.81
N LEU A 228 -27.34 -5.70 11.67
CA LEU A 228 -26.85 -6.95 11.08
C LEU A 228 -26.98 -7.04 9.54
N THR A 229 -27.83 -6.19 8.95
CA THR A 229 -28.11 -6.23 7.50
C THR A 229 -26.88 -5.95 6.61
N PRO A 230 -25.99 -5.00 6.96
CA PRO A 230 -24.75 -4.78 6.20
C PRO A 230 -23.79 -5.96 6.29
N PHE A 231 -23.73 -6.65 7.42
CA PHE A 231 -22.85 -7.82 7.61
C PHE A 231 -23.32 -9.03 6.78
N ILE A 232 -24.61 -9.30 6.76
CA ILE A 232 -25.19 -10.38 5.94
C ILE A 232 -25.02 -10.07 4.44
N ARG A 233 -25.22 -8.82 4.02
CA ARG A 233 -24.98 -8.38 2.64
C ARG A 233 -23.50 -8.49 2.25
N LEU A 234 -22.58 -8.14 3.16
CA LEU A 234 -21.15 -8.30 2.96
C LEU A 234 -20.78 -9.77 2.77
N GLN A 235 -21.27 -10.65 3.65
CA GLN A 235 -21.03 -12.10 3.56
C GLN A 235 -21.59 -12.70 2.25
N GLN A 236 -22.77 -12.27 1.84
CA GLN A 236 -23.37 -12.70 0.56
C GLN A 236 -22.60 -12.14 -0.63
N SER A 237 -22.14 -10.90 -0.54
CA SER A 237 -21.31 -10.28 -1.58
C SER A 237 -19.97 -11.01 -1.71
N VAL A 238 -19.31 -11.31 -0.60
CA VAL A 238 -18.05 -12.09 -0.58
C VAL A 238 -18.26 -13.48 -1.19
N LYS A 239 -19.32 -14.21 -0.79
CA LYS A 239 -19.64 -15.52 -1.38
C LYS A 239 -19.91 -15.44 -2.87
N ARG A 240 -20.66 -14.42 -3.34
CA ARG A 240 -20.93 -14.22 -4.78
C ARG A 240 -19.65 -13.88 -5.52
N THR A 241 -18.77 -13.02 -4.96
CA THR A 241 -17.49 -12.67 -5.56
C THR A 241 -16.58 -13.90 -5.65
N LEU A 242 -16.47 -14.69 -4.58
CA LEU A 242 -15.70 -15.94 -4.58
C LEU A 242 -16.21 -16.95 -5.60
N HIS A 243 -17.53 -17.08 -5.73
CA HIS A 243 -18.11 -17.98 -6.73
C HIS A 243 -17.85 -17.48 -8.15
N ARG A 244 -17.98 -16.19 -8.42
CA ARG A 244 -17.65 -15.58 -9.72
C ARG A 244 -16.15 -15.73 -10.03
N VAL A 245 -15.29 -15.39 -9.07
CA VAL A 245 -13.83 -15.56 -9.20
C VAL A 245 -13.49 -17.00 -9.58
N ARG A 246 -14.10 -17.99 -8.90
CA ARG A 246 -13.86 -19.41 -9.16
C ARG A 246 -14.42 -19.88 -10.51
N SER A 247 -15.53 -19.31 -10.99
CA SER A 247 -16.13 -19.69 -12.27
C SER A 247 -15.52 -18.99 -13.47
N THR A 248 -15.00 -17.77 -13.29
CA THR A 248 -14.50 -16.92 -14.38
C THR A 248 -12.97 -16.99 -14.52
N LEU A 249 -12.24 -17.23 -13.41
CA LEU A 249 -10.77 -17.32 -13.43
C LEU A 249 -10.31 -18.73 -13.78
N ASN A 250 -9.91 -18.92 -15.02
CA ASN A 250 -9.15 -20.11 -15.43
C ASN A 250 -7.64 -19.87 -15.25
N VAL A 251 -7.24 -19.47 -14.04
CA VAL A 251 -5.86 -19.12 -13.69
C VAL A 251 -5.21 -20.30 -12.98
N ASN A 252 -3.92 -20.51 -13.22
CA ASN A 252 -3.17 -21.53 -12.51
C ASN A 252 -3.25 -21.30 -10.99
N PRO A 253 -3.63 -22.32 -10.17
CA PRO A 253 -3.76 -22.19 -8.72
C PRO A 253 -2.52 -21.64 -8.00
N LEU A 254 -1.33 -21.80 -8.56
CA LEU A 254 -0.07 -21.26 -8.01
C LEU A 254 -0.01 -19.73 -7.98
N VAL A 255 -0.88 -19.05 -8.72
CA VAL A 255 -0.94 -17.58 -8.70
C VAL A 255 -1.43 -17.05 -7.35
N TYR A 256 -2.39 -17.75 -6.71
CA TYR A 256 -2.95 -17.29 -5.43
C TYR A 256 -1.91 -17.24 -4.30
N PRO A 257 -1.15 -18.32 -4.04
CA PRO A 257 -0.06 -18.24 -3.06
C PRO A 257 1.03 -17.26 -3.47
N ALA A 258 1.30 -17.07 -4.76
CA ALA A 258 2.29 -16.10 -5.21
C ALA A 258 1.88 -14.66 -4.90
N LEU A 259 0.59 -14.28 -5.08
CA LEU A 259 0.04 -12.99 -4.69
C LEU A 259 0.17 -12.73 -3.18
N PHE A 260 -0.13 -13.72 -2.37
CA PHE A 260 0.03 -13.64 -0.93
C PHE A 260 1.52 -13.49 -0.54
N MET A 261 2.38 -14.38 -1.03
CA MET A 261 3.79 -14.47 -0.64
C MET A 261 4.59 -13.22 -1.05
N GLN A 262 4.28 -12.59 -2.19
CA GLN A 262 4.94 -11.37 -2.61
C GLN A 262 4.73 -10.24 -1.59
N SER A 263 3.50 -10.03 -1.12
CA SER A 263 3.19 -9.02 -0.12
C SER A 263 3.58 -9.45 1.31
N PHE A 264 3.59 -10.75 1.58
CA PHE A 264 4.05 -11.31 2.84
C PHE A 264 5.52 -10.99 3.11
N VAL A 265 6.39 -11.02 2.10
CA VAL A 265 7.80 -10.62 2.26
C VAL A 265 7.93 -9.15 2.64
N ILE A 266 7.14 -8.27 2.03
CA ILE A 266 7.13 -6.84 2.40
C ILE A 266 6.72 -6.69 3.88
N GLY A 267 5.69 -7.44 4.29
CA GLY A 267 5.25 -7.49 5.69
C GLY A 267 6.33 -8.05 6.63
N LEU A 268 7.03 -9.13 6.24
CA LEU A 268 8.12 -9.70 7.03
C LEU A 268 9.22 -8.67 7.32
N LEU A 269 9.60 -7.89 6.33
CA LEU A 269 10.70 -6.92 6.45
C LEU A 269 10.28 -5.65 7.21
N SER A 270 9.01 -5.28 7.15
CA SER A 270 8.50 -3.98 7.62
C SER A 270 8.89 -3.62 9.06
N PRO A 271 8.68 -4.45 10.11
CA PRO A 271 9.03 -4.09 11.47
C PRO A 271 10.54 -4.27 11.77
N VAL A 272 11.18 -5.25 11.16
CA VAL A 272 12.51 -5.72 11.59
C VAL A 272 13.68 -5.05 10.86
N ILE A 273 13.48 -4.45 9.69
CA ILE A 273 14.58 -3.82 8.96
C ILE A 273 15.18 -2.67 9.76
N THR A 274 14.37 -1.88 10.39
CA THR A 274 14.80 -0.76 11.24
C THR A 274 15.40 -1.27 12.53
N LEU A 275 14.78 -2.26 13.17
CA LEU A 275 15.32 -2.89 14.37
C LEU A 275 16.72 -3.44 14.10
N TYR A 276 16.89 -4.29 13.10
CA TYR A 276 18.16 -4.92 12.77
C TYR A 276 19.27 -3.90 12.48
N THR A 277 18.95 -2.87 11.70
CA THR A 277 19.93 -1.84 11.37
C THR A 277 20.33 -1.00 12.58
N ARG A 278 19.41 -0.77 13.51
CA ARG A 278 19.63 0.07 14.70
C ARG A 278 20.23 -0.69 15.87
N THR A 279 19.80 -1.94 16.10
CA THR A 279 20.22 -2.73 17.28
C THR A 279 21.39 -3.64 16.97
N ASP A 280 21.38 -4.39 15.86
CA ASP A 280 22.43 -5.36 15.52
C ASP A 280 23.60 -4.72 14.76
N LEU A 281 23.31 -3.86 13.77
CA LEU A 281 24.34 -3.19 13.00
C LEU A 281 24.82 -1.88 13.64
N ASN A 282 24.18 -1.43 14.73
CA ASN A 282 24.49 -0.17 15.44
C ASN A 282 24.58 1.06 14.52
N ILE A 283 23.75 1.11 13.49
CA ILE A 283 23.72 2.21 12.52
C ILE A 283 23.01 3.42 13.15
N SER A 284 23.66 4.61 13.11
CA SER A 284 23.06 5.86 13.61
C SER A 284 21.79 6.25 12.81
N PRO A 285 20.88 7.08 13.35
CA PRO A 285 19.67 7.54 12.63
C PRO A 285 20.00 8.19 11.29
N ASN A 286 21.01 9.05 11.23
CA ASN A 286 21.40 9.72 9.98
C ASN A 286 21.98 8.74 8.95
N LEU A 287 22.82 7.80 9.39
CA LEU A 287 23.36 6.77 8.50
C LEU A 287 22.28 5.83 8.00
N TYR A 288 21.28 5.52 8.84
CA TYR A 288 20.09 4.78 8.41
C TYR A 288 19.27 5.56 7.38
N SER A 289 19.14 6.88 7.53
CA SER A 289 18.51 7.73 6.52
C SER A 289 19.25 7.67 5.18
N LEU A 290 20.58 7.70 5.19
CA LEU A 290 21.38 7.53 3.97
C LEU A 290 21.18 6.15 3.35
N LEU A 291 21.04 5.11 4.15
CA LEU A 291 20.72 3.75 3.68
C LEU A 291 19.36 3.69 2.98
N LEU A 292 18.34 4.33 3.57
CA LEU A 292 17.00 4.43 2.96
C LEU A 292 17.02 5.24 1.67
N ILE A 293 17.78 6.34 1.61
CA ILE A 293 17.97 7.14 0.40
C ILE A 293 18.69 6.32 -0.68
N ALA A 294 19.74 5.57 -0.31
CA ALA A 294 20.48 4.75 -1.27
C ALA A 294 19.59 3.66 -1.87
N GLY A 295 18.89 2.87 -1.05
CA GLY A 295 18.02 1.80 -1.51
C GLY A 295 16.75 2.30 -2.20
N GLY A 296 16.02 3.21 -1.53
CA GLY A 296 14.77 3.79 -2.05
C GLY A 296 15.01 4.71 -3.26
N GLY A 297 16.07 5.52 -3.22
CA GLY A 297 16.44 6.41 -4.31
C GLY A 297 16.77 5.66 -5.60
N ILE A 298 17.57 4.60 -5.50
CA ILE A 298 17.89 3.77 -6.67
C ILE A 298 16.64 3.06 -7.20
N THR A 299 15.74 2.64 -6.31
CA THR A 299 14.43 2.06 -6.70
C THR A 299 13.65 3.05 -7.55
N VAL A 300 13.46 4.28 -7.07
CA VAL A 300 12.68 5.32 -7.76
C VAL A 300 13.32 5.68 -9.12
N ILE A 301 14.64 5.84 -9.17
CA ILE A 301 15.36 6.14 -10.41
C ILE A 301 15.21 5.01 -11.42
N ALA A 302 15.29 3.75 -10.98
CA ALA A 302 15.22 2.58 -11.84
C ALA A 302 13.79 2.24 -12.30
N LEU A 303 12.73 2.65 -11.57
CA LEU A 303 11.34 2.32 -11.91
C LEU A 303 10.94 2.71 -13.33
N LEU A 304 11.27 3.93 -13.76
CA LEU A 304 10.90 4.43 -15.10
C LEU A 304 11.61 3.69 -16.23
N PRO A 305 12.95 3.54 -16.24
CA PRO A 305 13.61 2.79 -17.29
C PRO A 305 13.24 1.32 -17.28
N VAL A 306 13.12 0.70 -16.11
CA VAL A 306 12.71 -0.72 -16.02
C VAL A 306 11.26 -0.90 -16.48
N GLY A 307 10.33 -0.01 -16.14
CA GLY A 307 8.96 -0.08 -16.64
C GLY A 307 8.90 -0.10 -18.17
N LYS A 308 9.66 0.80 -18.85
CA LYS A 308 9.77 0.80 -20.31
C LYS A 308 10.38 -0.49 -20.86
N MET A 309 11.35 -1.06 -20.15
CA MET A 309 11.97 -2.34 -20.56
C MET A 309 10.97 -3.49 -20.37
N VAL A 310 10.16 -3.50 -19.31
CA VAL A 310 9.09 -4.49 -19.10
C VAL A 310 8.06 -4.43 -20.23
N ASP A 311 7.66 -3.23 -20.66
CA ASP A 311 6.75 -3.06 -21.80
C ASP A 311 7.34 -3.61 -23.12
N LYS A 312 8.66 -3.48 -23.29
CA LYS A 312 9.36 -3.93 -24.52
C LYS A 312 9.69 -5.41 -24.52
N PHE A 313 10.16 -5.97 -23.41
CA PHE A 313 10.69 -7.34 -23.31
C PHE A 313 9.76 -8.31 -22.57
N GLY A 314 8.62 -7.81 -22.06
CA GLY A 314 7.66 -8.58 -21.26
C GLY A 314 8.07 -8.74 -19.80
N THR A 315 7.15 -9.27 -19.00
CA THR A 315 7.29 -9.36 -17.53
C THR A 315 8.24 -10.45 -17.06
N LYS A 316 8.35 -11.55 -17.83
CA LYS A 316 9.06 -12.79 -17.43
C LYS A 316 10.52 -12.61 -17.01
N PRO A 317 11.39 -11.97 -17.82
CA PRO A 317 12.81 -11.84 -17.46
C PRO A 317 12.99 -10.98 -16.20
N PHE A 318 12.20 -9.90 -16.06
CA PHE A 318 12.30 -8.98 -14.92
C PHE A 318 11.86 -9.62 -13.62
N LEU A 319 10.78 -10.40 -13.61
CA LEU A 319 10.35 -11.14 -12.43
C LEU A 319 11.37 -12.21 -12.04
N ASN A 320 11.91 -12.98 -13.01
CA ASN A 320 12.89 -14.00 -12.70
C ASN A 320 14.19 -13.41 -12.12
N ILE A 321 14.75 -12.40 -12.79
CA ILE A 321 15.97 -11.75 -12.30
C ILE A 321 15.70 -11.03 -10.99
N GLY A 322 14.59 -10.30 -10.88
CA GLY A 322 14.21 -9.54 -9.69
C GLY A 322 14.03 -10.42 -8.46
N PHE A 323 13.30 -11.54 -8.56
CA PHE A 323 13.11 -12.45 -7.43
C PHE A 323 14.41 -13.14 -7.02
N LEU A 324 15.22 -13.60 -7.99
CA LEU A 324 16.50 -14.24 -7.69
C LEU A 324 17.48 -13.26 -7.03
N MET A 325 17.56 -12.02 -7.56
CA MET A 325 18.43 -10.98 -7.01
C MET A 325 17.94 -10.55 -5.61
N ALA A 326 16.63 -10.41 -5.39
CA ALA A 326 16.07 -10.13 -4.07
C ALA A 326 16.39 -11.25 -3.07
N ALA A 327 16.24 -12.52 -3.48
CA ALA A 327 16.56 -13.67 -2.63
C ALA A 327 18.04 -13.68 -2.23
N ALA A 328 18.94 -13.51 -3.19
CA ALA A 328 20.38 -13.47 -2.92
C ALA A 328 20.76 -12.27 -2.03
N SER A 329 20.25 -11.08 -2.33
CA SER A 329 20.55 -9.86 -1.56
C SER A 329 20.05 -9.95 -0.12
N LEU A 330 18.83 -10.45 0.11
CA LEU A 330 18.27 -10.61 1.45
C LEU A 330 19.01 -11.68 2.26
N PHE A 331 19.44 -12.76 1.62
CA PHE A 331 20.26 -13.78 2.27
C PHE A 331 21.61 -13.23 2.70
N VAL A 332 22.29 -12.49 1.82
CA VAL A 332 23.59 -11.87 2.14
C VAL A 332 23.41 -10.77 3.20
N PHE A 333 22.31 -9.98 3.15
CA PHE A 333 22.02 -8.97 4.18
C PHE A 333 21.93 -9.58 5.58
N ALA A 334 21.37 -10.78 5.71
CA ALA A 334 21.26 -11.49 6.98
C ALA A 334 22.61 -11.95 7.57
N THR A 335 23.70 -11.94 6.79
CA THR A 335 25.00 -12.49 7.19
C THR A 335 26.11 -11.45 7.29
N VAL A 336 25.90 -10.24 6.76
CA VAL A 336 26.94 -9.20 6.64
C VAL A 336 26.73 -8.10 7.65
N THR A 337 27.84 -7.71 8.32
CA THR A 337 27.85 -6.60 9.28
C THR A 337 28.66 -5.39 8.81
N ALA A 338 29.50 -5.53 7.75
CA ALA A 338 30.32 -4.45 7.23
C ALA A 338 29.45 -3.38 6.55
N ILE A 339 29.40 -2.18 7.11
CA ILE A 339 28.52 -1.08 6.67
C ILE A 339 28.61 -0.78 5.16
N PRO A 340 29.81 -0.67 4.53
CA PRO A 340 29.87 -0.41 3.08
C PRO A 340 29.22 -1.52 2.24
N VAL A 341 29.35 -2.78 2.69
CA VAL A 341 28.73 -3.93 2.01
C VAL A 341 27.22 -3.90 2.20
N VAL A 342 26.74 -3.55 3.41
CA VAL A 342 25.29 -3.35 3.69
C VAL A 342 24.68 -2.32 2.73
N PHE A 343 25.36 -1.18 2.50
CA PHE A 343 24.91 -0.20 1.51
C PHE A 343 24.79 -0.79 0.11
N GLY A 344 25.82 -1.52 -0.35
CA GLY A 344 25.78 -2.20 -1.66
C GLY A 344 24.62 -3.20 -1.78
N ILE A 345 24.37 -3.98 -0.72
CA ILE A 345 23.27 -4.95 -0.69
C ILE A 345 21.90 -4.26 -0.71
N VAL A 346 21.72 -3.19 0.08
CA VAL A 346 20.45 -2.43 0.11
C VAL A 346 20.17 -1.77 -1.24
N MET A 347 21.19 -1.30 -1.95
CA MET A 347 21.05 -0.84 -3.33
C MET A 347 20.62 -1.96 -4.27
N LEU A 348 21.17 -3.17 -4.13
CA LEU A 348 20.75 -4.35 -4.92
C LEU A 348 19.30 -4.76 -4.61
N VAL A 349 18.88 -4.70 -3.33
CA VAL A 349 17.47 -4.88 -2.95
C VAL A 349 16.59 -3.82 -3.64
N GLY A 350 17.03 -2.56 -3.66
CA GLY A 350 16.34 -1.48 -4.33
C GLY A 350 16.18 -1.72 -5.84
N VAL A 351 17.23 -2.15 -6.52
CA VAL A 351 17.19 -2.51 -7.95
C VAL A 351 16.26 -3.71 -8.18
N SER A 352 16.35 -4.74 -7.33
CA SER A 352 15.47 -5.92 -7.46
C SER A 352 13.99 -5.54 -7.31
N TYR A 353 13.67 -4.66 -6.37
CA TYR A 353 12.31 -4.17 -6.16
C TYR A 353 11.82 -3.31 -7.34
N ALA A 354 12.71 -2.48 -7.91
CA ALA A 354 12.40 -1.72 -9.13
C ALA A 354 12.12 -2.63 -10.34
N MET A 355 12.70 -3.83 -10.39
CA MET A 355 12.39 -4.83 -11.42
C MET A 355 11.09 -5.57 -11.13
N ILE A 356 10.85 -5.94 -9.87
CA ILE A 356 9.67 -6.71 -9.48
C ILE A 356 8.40 -5.87 -9.61
N LEU A 357 8.37 -4.65 -9.09
CA LEU A 357 7.14 -3.87 -8.93
C LEU A 357 6.38 -3.65 -10.25
N PRO A 358 6.95 -3.05 -11.31
CA PRO A 358 6.23 -2.84 -12.57
C PRO A 358 5.91 -4.16 -13.28
N ALA A 359 6.85 -5.12 -13.27
CA ALA A 359 6.65 -6.41 -13.91
C ALA A 359 5.56 -7.24 -13.20
N TRP A 360 5.48 -7.19 -11.87
CA TRP A 360 4.43 -7.85 -11.10
C TRP A 360 3.05 -7.25 -11.36
N ASN A 361 2.93 -5.93 -11.34
CA ASN A 361 1.67 -5.26 -11.63
C ASN A 361 1.18 -5.56 -13.06
N ALA A 362 2.08 -5.52 -14.04
CA ALA A 362 1.78 -5.89 -15.42
C ALA A 362 1.38 -7.38 -15.53
N PHE A 363 2.08 -8.28 -14.85
CA PHE A 363 1.75 -9.70 -14.80
C PHE A 363 0.35 -9.94 -14.22
N VAL A 364 0.04 -9.35 -13.06
CA VAL A 364 -1.28 -9.48 -12.41
C VAL A 364 -2.38 -8.94 -13.32
N ALA A 365 -2.14 -7.82 -14.01
CA ALA A 365 -3.11 -7.25 -14.94
C ALA A 365 -3.45 -8.19 -16.11
N THR A 366 -2.50 -9.02 -16.58
CA THR A 366 -2.77 -10.02 -17.65
C THR A 366 -3.66 -11.18 -17.21
N LEU A 367 -3.80 -11.39 -15.90
CA LEU A 367 -4.62 -12.48 -15.34
C LEU A 367 -6.11 -12.11 -15.23
N ILE A 368 -6.46 -10.84 -15.44
CA ILE A 368 -7.79 -10.30 -15.19
C ILE A 368 -8.54 -10.13 -16.51
N PRO A 369 -9.67 -10.85 -16.72
CA PRO A 369 -10.54 -10.69 -17.88
C PRO A 369 -11.14 -9.28 -17.98
N GLU A 370 -11.35 -8.78 -19.21
CA GLU A 370 -11.80 -7.40 -19.44
C GLU A 370 -13.17 -7.05 -18.85
N GLY A 371 -14.08 -8.00 -18.77
CA GLY A 371 -15.45 -7.78 -18.27
C GLY A 371 -15.61 -7.77 -16.75
N GLU A 372 -14.63 -8.29 -15.97
CA GLU A 372 -14.77 -8.52 -14.53
C GLU A 372 -13.66 -7.84 -13.70
N ARG A 373 -13.03 -6.80 -14.26
CA ARG A 373 -11.82 -6.18 -13.68
C ARG A 373 -11.98 -5.77 -12.22
N GLY A 374 -13.11 -5.17 -11.83
CA GLY A 374 -13.28 -4.64 -10.48
C GLY A 374 -13.31 -5.71 -9.37
N ALA A 375 -14.10 -6.78 -9.57
CA ALA A 375 -14.26 -7.82 -8.55
C ALA A 375 -13.01 -8.67 -8.38
N ILE A 376 -12.38 -9.05 -9.49
CA ILE A 376 -11.18 -9.89 -9.50
C ILE A 376 -9.97 -9.10 -8.95
N TRP A 377 -9.82 -7.84 -9.37
CA TRP A 377 -8.77 -6.98 -8.82
C TRP A 377 -8.92 -6.79 -7.31
N GLY A 378 -10.16 -6.54 -6.83
CA GLY A 378 -10.45 -6.43 -5.40
C GLY A 378 -10.09 -7.70 -4.63
N PHE A 379 -10.38 -8.89 -5.18
CA PHE A 379 -9.98 -10.15 -4.59
C PHE A 379 -8.46 -10.32 -4.51
N PHE A 380 -7.73 -9.99 -5.58
CA PHE A 380 -6.27 -10.06 -5.60
C PHE A 380 -5.65 -9.08 -4.59
N LEU A 381 -6.17 -7.86 -4.50
CA LEU A 381 -5.73 -6.89 -3.49
C LEU A 381 -5.98 -7.37 -2.05
N THR A 382 -7.11 -8.04 -1.81
CA THR A 382 -7.40 -8.64 -0.49
C THR A 382 -6.41 -9.74 -0.16
N LEU A 383 -6.06 -10.57 -1.13
CA LEU A 383 -5.09 -11.65 -0.94
C LEU A 383 -3.68 -11.10 -0.68
N GLN A 384 -3.25 -10.08 -1.44
CA GLN A 384 -2.01 -9.36 -1.19
C GLN A 384 -2.02 -8.66 0.18
N GLY A 385 -3.11 -7.97 0.50
CA GLY A 385 -3.27 -7.31 1.80
C GLY A 385 -3.18 -8.28 2.98
N SER A 386 -3.71 -9.51 2.84
CA SER A 386 -3.57 -10.53 3.88
C SER A 386 -2.10 -10.93 4.10
N GLY A 387 -1.29 -11.01 3.05
CA GLY A 387 0.15 -11.24 3.17
C GLY A 387 0.83 -10.15 4.01
N MET A 388 0.49 -8.89 3.77
CA MET A 388 1.02 -7.77 4.58
C MET A 388 0.59 -7.82 6.05
N VAL A 389 -0.57 -8.40 6.37
CA VAL A 389 -1.03 -8.57 7.77
C VAL A 389 -0.27 -9.69 8.48
N PHE A 390 -0.11 -10.84 7.82
CA PHE A 390 0.56 -11.98 8.45
C PHE A 390 2.09 -11.82 8.52
N GLY A 391 2.68 -11.10 7.58
CA GLY A 391 4.13 -10.90 7.50
C GLY A 391 4.76 -10.39 8.80
N PRO A 392 4.31 -9.26 9.36
CA PRO A 392 4.87 -8.69 10.58
C PRO A 392 4.74 -9.61 11.81
N ILE A 393 3.63 -10.36 11.92
CA ILE A 393 3.42 -11.32 13.01
C ILE A 393 4.49 -12.41 12.95
N VAL A 394 4.65 -13.02 11.77
CA VAL A 394 5.65 -14.07 11.57
C VAL A 394 7.06 -13.53 11.75
N SER A 395 7.31 -12.31 11.29
CA SER A 395 8.59 -11.63 11.45
C SER A 395 8.99 -11.46 12.91
N GLY A 396 8.07 -10.96 13.75
CA GLY A 396 8.31 -10.81 15.17
C GLY A 396 8.54 -12.15 15.88
N LEU A 397 7.77 -13.19 15.53
CA LEU A 397 7.97 -14.52 16.08
C LEU A 397 9.33 -15.12 15.69
N LEU A 398 9.76 -14.96 14.44
CA LEU A 398 11.07 -15.42 13.98
C LEU A 398 12.20 -14.69 14.71
N TRP A 399 12.03 -13.40 14.93
CA TRP A 399 12.99 -12.56 15.65
C TRP A 399 13.14 -12.97 17.10
N ASP A 400 12.02 -13.12 17.83
CA ASP A 400 12.03 -13.40 19.28
C ASP A 400 12.43 -14.84 19.59
N HIS A 401 12.10 -15.83 18.73
CA HIS A 401 12.25 -17.25 19.07
C HIS A 401 13.34 -17.98 18.30
N ILE A 402 13.84 -17.42 17.17
CA ILE A 402 14.86 -18.08 16.36
C ILE A 402 16.15 -17.25 16.36
N SER A 403 16.14 -16.10 15.68
CA SER A 403 17.27 -15.16 15.65
C SER A 403 16.88 -13.86 14.92
N HIS A 404 17.63 -12.79 15.18
CA HIS A 404 17.42 -11.51 14.51
C HIS A 404 17.58 -11.57 12.96
N PRO A 405 18.51 -12.36 12.38
CA PRO A 405 18.58 -12.57 10.93
C PRO A 405 17.47 -13.45 10.34
N ALA A 406 16.73 -14.25 11.15
CA ALA A 406 15.76 -15.21 10.65
C ALA A 406 14.67 -14.63 9.74
N PRO A 407 14.08 -13.44 10.00
CA PRO A 407 13.11 -12.83 9.10
C PRO A 407 13.67 -12.53 7.70
N PHE A 408 14.93 -12.15 7.61
CA PHE A 408 15.60 -11.86 6.32
C PHE A 408 15.87 -13.16 5.55
N ILE A 409 16.30 -14.22 6.24
CA ILE A 409 16.49 -15.55 5.66
C ILE A 409 15.15 -16.10 5.18
N ALA A 410 14.08 -15.99 5.98
CA ALA A 410 12.73 -16.40 5.58
C ALA A 410 12.26 -15.62 4.34
N SER A 411 12.50 -14.30 4.30
CA SER A 411 12.20 -13.46 3.14
C SER A 411 12.97 -13.90 1.89
N ALA A 412 14.25 -14.24 2.04
CA ALA A 412 15.08 -14.77 0.96
C ALA A 412 14.54 -16.10 0.41
N LEU A 413 14.14 -17.02 1.29
CA LEU A 413 13.55 -18.31 0.93
C LEU A 413 12.21 -18.14 0.19
N VAL A 414 11.36 -17.22 0.66
CA VAL A 414 10.09 -16.91 -0.02
C VAL A 414 10.34 -16.31 -1.40
N MET A 415 11.30 -15.39 -1.55
CA MET A 415 11.67 -14.82 -2.86
C MET A 415 12.24 -15.87 -3.80
N ALA A 416 13.07 -16.80 -3.31
CA ALA A 416 13.55 -17.94 -4.09
C ALA A 416 12.39 -18.87 -4.50
N GLY A 417 11.43 -19.11 -3.61
CA GLY A 417 10.21 -19.86 -3.93
C GLY A 417 9.37 -19.17 -5.01
N LEU A 418 9.21 -17.84 -4.94
CA LEU A 418 8.52 -17.06 -5.97
C LEU A 418 9.24 -17.12 -7.33
N PHE A 419 10.58 -17.11 -7.33
CA PHE A 419 11.36 -17.34 -8.54
C PHE A 419 11.01 -18.70 -9.16
N VAL A 420 11.01 -19.78 -8.37
CA VAL A 420 10.71 -21.14 -8.86
C VAL A 420 9.27 -21.21 -9.38
N VAL A 421 8.30 -20.70 -8.60
CA VAL A 421 6.88 -20.68 -9.00
C VAL A 421 6.71 -19.92 -10.32
N HIS A 422 7.28 -18.71 -10.42
CA HIS A 422 7.16 -17.90 -11.63
C HIS A 422 7.87 -18.55 -12.84
N PHE A 423 9.03 -19.16 -12.63
CA PHE A 423 9.76 -19.88 -13.68
C PHE A 423 8.96 -21.07 -14.23
N VAL A 424 8.28 -21.83 -13.34
CA VAL A 424 7.39 -22.94 -13.73
C VAL A 424 6.15 -22.42 -14.46
N LEU A 425 5.52 -21.36 -13.94
CA LEU A 425 4.37 -20.72 -14.59
C LEU A 425 4.71 -20.18 -15.98
N ALA A 426 5.91 -19.60 -16.14
CA ALA A 426 6.37 -19.01 -17.39
C ALA A 426 6.66 -20.04 -18.49
N ARG A 427 6.89 -21.32 -18.14
CA ARG A 427 7.11 -22.42 -19.11
C ARG A 427 5.83 -22.90 -19.77
N LYS A 428 4.67 -22.76 -19.12
CA LYS A 428 3.37 -23.11 -19.71
C LYS A 428 2.81 -21.86 -20.40
N PRO A 429 2.45 -21.92 -21.70
CA PRO A 429 1.81 -20.77 -22.32
C PRO A 429 0.55 -20.44 -21.54
N TYR A 430 0.42 -19.17 -21.12
CA TYR A 430 -0.84 -18.67 -20.56
C TYR A 430 -1.92 -18.90 -21.61
N ARG A 431 -2.90 -19.77 -21.32
CA ARG A 431 -4.09 -19.83 -22.14
C ARG A 431 -4.81 -18.49 -21.94
N THR A 432 -4.56 -17.55 -22.83
CA THR A 432 -5.47 -16.43 -23.03
C THR A 432 -6.85 -17.03 -23.27
N ALA A 433 -7.87 -16.56 -22.54
CA ALA A 433 -9.24 -16.93 -22.83
C ALA A 433 -9.49 -16.66 -24.34
N PRO A 434 -10.15 -17.58 -25.06
CA PRO A 434 -10.51 -17.30 -26.45
C PRO A 434 -11.32 -16.02 -26.48
N ALA A 435 -10.92 -15.07 -27.34
CA ALA A 435 -11.75 -13.95 -27.69
C ALA A 435 -13.02 -14.52 -28.29
N GLY A 436 -14.14 -14.46 -27.54
CA GLY A 436 -15.49 -14.78 -27.99
C GLY A 436 -16.14 -13.57 -28.59
#